data_99d36637a2fedb178d32e5aad572f563
#
_entry.id   99d36637a2fedb178d32e5aad572f563
#
_cell.length_a   1.000
_cell.length_b   1.000
_cell.length_c   1.000
_cell.angle_alpha   90.00
_cell.angle_beta   90.00
_cell.angle_gamma   90.00
#
_symmetry.space_group_name_H-M   'P 1'
#
loop_
_entity.id
_entity.type
_entity.pdbx_description
1 polymer ?
#
loop_
_entity_poly.entity_id
_entity_poly.type
_entity_poly.pdbx_seq_one_letter_code
_entity_poly.pdbx_strand_id
1 'polypeptide(L)'
;YLLLDRKRLAVVHGGLRPESIGKFSNKIRAVCLYGETTGNFDENGKPERLDWAAEYDGQPFVVYGHTVPERPEIINRTVDIDQGCVYGGYLTALRYPEIEFVQVRGKKYAEYHGGGKVPEE
;
A
#
# COMPACT_ATOMS: atom_id res chain seq x y z
N TYR A 1 -9.00 5.38 6.11
CA TYR A 1 -9.19 3.98 5.71
C TYR A 1 -10.67 3.60 5.72
N LEU A 2 -11.01 2.58 4.96
CA LEU A 2 -12.34 2.00 4.91
C LEU A 2 -12.31 0.61 5.51
N LEU A 3 -13.34 0.28 6.31
CA LEU A 3 -13.59 -1.09 6.77
C LEU A 3 -14.80 -1.64 6.06
N LEU A 4 -14.64 -2.76 5.39
CA LEU A 4 -15.65 -3.43 4.60
C LEU A 4 -15.85 -4.87 5.11
N ASP A 5 -16.90 -5.53 4.60
CA ASP A 5 -17.17 -6.93 4.89
C ASP A 5 -17.11 -7.26 6.40
N ARG A 6 -17.89 -6.54 7.21
CA ARG A 6 -17.93 -6.71 8.68
C ARG A 6 -16.53 -6.59 9.33
N LYS A 7 -15.72 -5.64 8.86
CA LYS A 7 -14.34 -5.38 9.30
C LYS A 7 -13.34 -6.50 8.97
N ARG A 8 -13.65 -7.36 8.01
CA ARG A 8 -12.71 -8.38 7.53
C ARG A 8 -11.77 -7.86 6.45
N LEU A 9 -12.14 -6.76 5.78
CA LEU A 9 -11.35 -6.10 4.75
C LEU A 9 -11.13 -4.64 5.14
N ALA A 10 -9.89 -4.19 5.09
CA ALA A 10 -9.52 -2.78 5.22
C ALA A 10 -8.89 -2.29 3.92
N VAL A 11 -9.27 -1.09 3.48
CA VAL A 11 -8.67 -0.41 2.32
C VAL A 11 -8.08 0.90 2.79
N VAL A 12 -6.83 1.12 2.50
CA VAL A 12 -6.07 2.30 2.93
C VAL A 12 -5.08 2.72 1.85
N HIS A 13 -4.65 3.98 1.86
CA HIS A 13 -3.70 4.45 0.84
C HIS A 13 -2.27 3.96 1.08
N GLY A 14 -1.68 4.24 2.25
CA GLY A 14 -0.25 4.01 2.48
C GLY A 14 0.11 3.04 3.59
N GLY A 15 -0.70 2.92 4.63
CA GLY A 15 -0.41 2.01 5.74
C GLY A 15 -1.47 2.00 6.82
N LEU A 16 -1.47 0.97 7.65
CA LEU A 16 -2.44 0.81 8.73
C LEU A 16 -1.85 -0.04 9.86
N ARG A 17 -1.90 0.47 11.07
CA ARG A 17 -1.56 -0.30 12.26
C ARG A 17 -2.79 -1.04 12.78
N PRO A 18 -2.67 -2.31 13.22
CA PRO A 18 -3.80 -3.06 13.77
C PRO A 18 -4.51 -2.34 14.92
N GLU A 19 -3.76 -1.72 15.81
CA GLU A 19 -4.29 -0.97 16.96
C GLU A 19 -5.02 0.32 16.60
N SER A 20 -4.87 0.79 15.36
CA SER A 20 -5.57 1.98 14.85
C SER A 20 -6.96 1.68 14.29
N ILE A 21 -7.28 0.41 14.08
CA ILE A 21 -8.56 0.00 13.49
C ILE A 21 -9.72 0.40 14.39
N GLY A 22 -10.67 1.14 13.84
CA GLY A 22 -11.80 1.71 14.57
C GLY A 22 -11.52 3.05 15.26
N LYS A 23 -10.34 3.60 15.09
CA LYS A 23 -9.92 4.88 15.68
C LYS A 23 -9.57 5.90 14.62
N PHE A 24 -9.65 7.17 15.00
CA PHE A 24 -9.31 8.29 14.11
C PHE A 24 -8.52 9.35 14.88
N SER A 25 -7.44 9.83 14.27
CA SER A 25 -6.65 10.97 14.75
C SER A 25 -5.79 11.50 13.61
N ASN A 26 -5.21 12.69 13.75
CA ASN A 26 -4.28 13.23 12.77
C ASN A 26 -3.03 12.33 12.61
N LYS A 27 -2.59 11.70 13.68
CA LYS A 27 -1.46 10.76 13.65
C LYS A 27 -1.80 9.49 12.85
N ILE A 28 -2.98 8.92 13.09
CA ILE A 28 -3.48 7.77 12.32
C ILE A 28 -3.64 8.15 10.84
N ARG A 29 -4.22 9.33 10.57
CA ARG A 29 -4.37 9.84 9.22
C ARG A 29 -3.03 9.94 8.47
N ALA A 30 -1.99 10.42 9.13
CA ALA A 30 -0.65 10.52 8.53
C ALA A 30 -0.09 9.14 8.16
N VAL A 31 -0.23 8.13 9.00
CA VAL A 31 0.15 6.75 8.68
C VAL A 31 -0.65 6.20 7.51
N CYS A 32 -1.96 6.46 7.47
CA CYS A 32 -2.83 6.02 6.37
C CYS A 32 -2.45 6.64 5.02
N LEU A 33 -1.99 7.89 5.01
CA LEU A 33 -1.62 8.60 3.79
C LEU A 33 -0.19 8.29 3.32
N TYR A 34 0.75 8.20 4.23
CA TYR A 34 2.18 8.20 3.90
C TYR A 34 2.89 6.91 4.31
N GLY A 35 2.22 6.01 5.01
CA GLY A 35 2.85 4.87 5.66
C GLY A 35 3.56 5.28 6.95
N GLU A 36 4.19 4.30 7.59
CA GLU A 36 4.92 4.50 8.83
C GLU A 36 6.39 4.82 8.55
N THR A 37 6.95 5.75 9.31
CA THR A 37 8.35 6.16 9.19
C THR A 37 9.10 5.94 10.49
N THR A 38 10.44 5.83 10.41
CA THR A 38 11.31 5.69 11.59
C THR A 38 11.52 7.01 12.32
N GLY A 39 11.19 8.15 11.70
CA GLY A 39 11.55 9.48 12.16
C GLY A 39 12.91 9.97 11.63
N ASN A 40 13.64 9.11 10.94
CA ASN A 40 14.91 9.44 10.29
C ASN A 40 14.70 9.76 8.80
N PHE A 41 15.74 10.28 8.16
CA PHE A 41 15.77 10.56 6.73
C PHE A 41 16.87 9.73 6.08
N ASP A 42 16.66 9.32 4.83
CA ASP A 42 17.67 8.64 4.04
C ASP A 42 18.72 9.61 3.49
N GLU A 43 19.69 9.08 2.75
CA GLU A 43 20.77 9.87 2.15
C GLU A 43 20.29 10.90 1.11
N ASN A 44 19.08 10.74 0.57
CA ASN A 44 18.45 11.68 -0.36
C ASN A 44 17.53 12.69 0.34
N GLY A 45 17.49 12.69 1.68
CA GLY A 45 16.64 13.58 2.46
C GLY A 45 15.17 13.18 2.50
N LYS A 46 14.82 11.95 2.08
CA LYS A 46 13.45 11.42 2.16
C LYS A 46 13.22 10.71 3.50
N PRO A 47 12.00 10.77 4.05
CA PRO A 47 11.68 10.02 5.26
C PRO A 47 11.95 8.53 5.07
N GLU A 48 12.68 7.94 6.01
CA GLU A 48 12.92 6.50 6.04
C GLU A 48 11.65 5.77 6.46
N ARG A 49 11.20 4.81 5.66
CA ARG A 49 9.94 4.10 5.87
C ARG A 49 10.15 2.78 6.60
N LEU A 50 9.19 2.45 7.46
CA LEU A 50 9.07 1.11 8.04
C LEU A 50 8.30 0.19 7.09
N ASP A 51 8.74 -1.05 7.01
CA ASP A 51 7.98 -2.11 6.34
C ASP A 51 6.88 -2.62 7.28
N TRP A 52 5.80 -1.84 7.38
CA TRP A 52 4.70 -2.15 8.29
C TRP A 52 3.98 -3.45 7.94
N ALA A 53 3.94 -3.82 6.65
CA ALA A 53 3.30 -5.04 6.18
C ALA A 53 3.98 -6.30 6.75
N ALA A 54 5.31 -6.28 6.85
CA ALA A 54 6.08 -7.39 7.43
C ALA A 54 5.75 -7.63 8.92
N GLU A 55 5.34 -6.58 9.62
CA GLU A 55 4.99 -6.65 11.05
C GLU A 55 3.49 -6.70 11.32
N TYR A 56 2.65 -6.62 10.28
CA TYR A 56 1.21 -6.60 10.43
C TYR A 56 0.68 -7.94 10.97
N ASP A 57 -0.04 -7.88 12.08
CA ASP A 57 -0.64 -9.03 12.77
C ASP A 57 -2.16 -8.88 13.01
N GLY A 58 -2.79 -7.90 12.37
CA GLY A 58 -4.21 -7.63 12.49
C GLY A 58 -5.08 -8.71 11.83
N GLN A 59 -6.38 -8.74 12.19
CA GLN A 59 -7.35 -9.67 11.62
C GLN A 59 -7.85 -9.26 10.24
N PRO A 60 -8.17 -7.97 9.96
CA PRO A 60 -8.57 -7.56 8.63
C PRO A 60 -7.48 -7.83 7.60
N PHE A 61 -7.89 -8.26 6.41
CA PHE A 61 -7.02 -8.22 5.22
C PHE A 61 -6.90 -6.78 4.76
N VAL A 62 -5.69 -6.28 4.54
CA VAL A 62 -5.44 -4.87 4.18
C VAL A 62 -4.99 -4.76 2.74
N VAL A 63 -5.72 -3.96 1.96
CA VAL A 63 -5.36 -3.59 0.59
C VAL A 63 -4.87 -2.14 0.60
N TYR A 64 -3.71 -1.90 0.06
CA TYR A 64 -3.10 -0.56 0.08
C TYR A 64 -2.29 -0.27 -1.19
N GLY A 65 -1.65 0.86 -1.25
CA GLY A 65 -0.82 1.32 -2.34
C GLY A 65 0.29 2.24 -1.86
N HIS A 66 0.61 3.25 -2.67
CA HIS A 66 1.58 4.31 -2.38
C HIS A 66 3.05 3.93 -2.56
N THR A 67 3.47 2.77 -2.09
CA THR A 67 4.77 2.20 -2.44
C THR A 67 4.58 1.34 -3.69
N VAL A 68 5.42 1.46 -4.68
CA VAL A 68 5.19 0.83 -5.99
C VAL A 68 6.03 -0.46 -6.09
N PRO A 69 5.52 -1.62 -5.62
CA PRO A 69 6.19 -2.89 -5.85
C PRO A 69 6.00 -3.33 -7.30
N GLU A 70 6.90 -4.13 -7.79
CA GLU A 70 6.89 -4.63 -9.17
C GLU A 70 5.63 -5.48 -9.46
N ARG A 71 5.13 -6.18 -8.46
CA ARG A 71 3.96 -7.05 -8.54
C ARG A 71 3.22 -7.08 -7.20
N PRO A 72 1.92 -7.41 -7.21
CA PRO A 72 1.23 -7.64 -5.95
C PRO A 72 1.76 -8.91 -5.29
N GLU A 73 2.16 -8.77 -4.04
CA GLU A 73 2.65 -9.87 -3.20
C GLU A 73 1.94 -9.81 -1.86
N ILE A 74 1.37 -10.93 -1.44
CA ILE A 74 0.70 -11.02 -0.15
C ILE A 74 1.76 -11.23 0.93
N ILE A 75 1.84 -10.25 1.85
CA ILE A 75 2.72 -10.28 3.01
C ILE A 75 1.85 -10.23 4.26
N ASN A 76 1.86 -11.29 5.04
CA ASN A 76 0.89 -11.49 6.11
C ASN A 76 -0.54 -11.37 5.54
N ARG A 77 -1.40 -10.54 6.11
CA ARG A 77 -2.73 -10.26 5.56
C ARG A 77 -2.77 -8.89 4.90
N THR A 78 -1.76 -8.57 4.10
CA THR A 78 -1.68 -7.31 3.37
C THR A 78 -1.29 -7.54 1.92
N VAL A 79 -1.70 -6.63 1.05
CA VAL A 79 -1.21 -6.58 -0.33
C VAL A 79 -1.19 -5.15 -0.85
N ASP A 80 -0.09 -4.78 -1.47
CA ASP A 80 0.04 -3.52 -2.21
C ASP A 80 -0.38 -3.76 -3.68
N ILE A 81 -1.42 -3.07 -4.11
CA ILE A 81 -1.93 -3.16 -5.48
C ILE A 81 -1.61 -1.93 -6.33
N ASP A 82 -0.65 -1.13 -5.91
CA ASP A 82 -0.15 0.01 -6.69
C ASP A 82 1.09 -0.43 -7.50
N GLN A 83 0.88 -0.81 -8.73
CA GLN A 83 1.97 -1.18 -9.62
C GLN A 83 2.32 -0.05 -10.60
N GLY A 84 2.10 1.19 -10.19
CA GLY A 84 2.59 2.36 -10.91
C GLY A 84 1.94 2.59 -12.27
N CYS A 85 0.63 2.44 -12.38
CA CYS A 85 -0.10 2.60 -13.65
C CYS A 85 0.24 3.91 -14.36
N VAL A 86 0.25 5.03 -13.63
CA VAL A 86 0.55 6.36 -14.18
C VAL A 86 1.99 6.49 -14.69
N TYR A 87 2.89 5.64 -14.23
CA TYR A 87 4.29 5.58 -14.65
C TYR A 87 4.55 4.54 -15.75
N GLY A 88 3.50 3.97 -16.33
CA GLY A 88 3.60 2.92 -17.36
C GLY A 88 3.64 1.50 -16.81
N GLY A 89 3.37 1.31 -15.53
CA GLY A 89 3.18 0.00 -14.92
C GLY A 89 1.78 -0.55 -15.16
N TYR A 90 1.21 -1.21 -14.16
CA TYR A 90 -0.11 -1.83 -14.24
C TYR A 90 -1.13 -1.13 -13.35
N LEU A 91 -2.36 -1.02 -13.83
CA LEU A 91 -3.53 -0.85 -12.99
C LEU A 91 -3.93 -2.24 -12.49
N THR A 92 -3.81 -2.45 -11.19
CA THR A 92 -4.11 -3.74 -10.55
C THR A 92 -5.41 -3.65 -9.79
N ALA A 93 -6.28 -4.63 -9.98
CA ALA A 93 -7.50 -4.82 -9.20
C ALA A 93 -7.42 -6.13 -8.42
N LEU A 94 -7.93 -6.10 -7.20
CA LEU A 94 -8.12 -7.27 -6.37
C LEU A 94 -9.58 -7.68 -6.40
N ARG A 95 -9.86 -8.92 -6.76
CA ARG A 95 -11.16 -9.55 -6.53
C ARG A 95 -11.22 -10.10 -5.11
N TYR A 96 -12.20 -9.67 -4.38
CA TYR A 96 -12.43 -10.07 -3.01
C TYR A 96 -13.82 -10.73 -2.89
N PRO A 97 -14.03 -11.84 -2.17
CA PRO A 97 -13.08 -12.45 -1.22
C PRO A 97 -12.12 -13.49 -1.81
N GLU A 98 -12.12 -13.71 -3.13
CA GLU A 98 -11.32 -14.76 -3.80
C GLU A 98 -9.81 -14.50 -3.70
N ILE A 99 -9.39 -13.25 -3.50
CA ILE A 99 -7.99 -12.81 -3.50
C ILE A 99 -7.31 -13.17 -4.84
N GLU A 100 -7.91 -12.69 -5.91
CA GLU A 100 -7.40 -12.82 -7.27
C GLU A 100 -7.05 -11.46 -7.84
N PHE A 101 -5.96 -11.38 -8.59
CA PHE A 101 -5.51 -10.13 -9.21
C PHE A 101 -5.83 -10.08 -10.68
N VAL A 102 -6.28 -8.93 -11.14
CA VAL A 102 -6.47 -8.62 -12.56
C VAL A 102 -5.68 -7.35 -12.86
N GLN A 103 -4.90 -7.35 -13.93
CA GLN A 103 -4.04 -6.24 -14.29
C GLN A 103 -4.25 -5.80 -15.73
N VAL A 104 -4.18 -4.49 -15.94
CA VAL A 104 -4.17 -3.86 -17.27
C VAL A 104 -2.95 -2.95 -17.36
N ARG A 105 -2.22 -3.04 -18.48
CA ARG A 105 -1.06 -2.17 -18.71
C ARG A 105 -1.48 -0.72 -18.82
N GLY A 106 -0.81 0.15 -18.05
CA GLY A 106 -1.00 1.59 -18.10
C GLY A 106 -0.16 2.26 -19.18
N LYS A 107 -0.54 3.49 -19.53
CA LYS A 107 0.30 4.38 -20.33
C LYS A 107 1.13 5.26 -19.41
N LYS A 108 2.38 5.55 -19.81
CA LYS A 108 3.26 6.41 -19.02
C LYS A 108 2.84 7.87 -19.17
N TYR A 109 2.43 8.49 -18.08
CA TYR A 109 2.11 9.91 -17.98
C TYR A 109 3.10 10.71 -17.15
N ALA A 110 3.88 10.04 -16.29
CA ALA A 110 4.82 10.69 -15.40
C ALA A 110 6.06 9.83 -15.19
N GLU A 111 7.18 10.46 -14.83
CA GLU A 111 8.39 9.77 -14.38
C GLU A 111 8.24 9.37 -12.91
N TYR A 112 8.71 8.19 -12.57
CA TYR A 112 8.70 7.70 -11.20
C TYR A 112 9.99 8.06 -10.49
N HIS A 113 9.88 8.69 -9.33
CA HIS A 113 11.02 9.11 -8.50
C HIS A 113 10.99 8.48 -7.10
N GLY A 114 10.14 7.50 -6.87
CA GLY A 114 10.02 6.81 -5.58
C GLY A 114 11.04 5.69 -5.38
N GLY A 115 10.95 5.02 -4.23
CA GLY A 115 11.83 3.91 -3.86
C GLY A 115 11.39 2.53 -4.37
N GLY A 116 10.20 2.44 -4.96
CA GLY A 116 9.70 1.19 -5.55
C GLY A 116 10.20 0.96 -6.97
N LYS A 117 9.71 -0.08 -7.59
CA LYS A 117 10.07 -0.43 -8.97
C LYS A 117 8.82 -0.57 -9.84
N VAL A 118 8.70 0.34 -10.80
CA VAL A 118 7.62 0.25 -11.81
C VAL A 118 7.87 -0.99 -12.69
N PRO A 119 6.87 -1.86 -12.88
CA PRO A 119 7.01 -3.02 -13.75
C PRO A 119 7.36 -2.63 -15.19
N GLU A 120 8.39 -3.25 -15.72
CA GLU A 120 8.77 -3.13 -17.13
C GLU A 120 7.99 -4.12 -18.00
N GLU A 121 8.00 -3.88 -19.29
CA GLU A 121 7.39 -4.78 -20.27
C GLU A 121 8.07 -6.16 -20.32
#